data_fb756c6a4335fa3e89a0437ace98c945
#
_entry.id   fb756c6a4335fa3e89a0437ace98c945
#
_cell.length_a   1.000
_cell.length_b   1.000
_cell.length_c   1.000
_cell.angle_alpha   90.00
_cell.angle_beta   90.00
_cell.angle_gamma   90.00
#
_symmetry.space_group_name_H-M   'P 1'
#
loop_
_entity.id
_entity.type
_entity.pdbx_description
1 polymer ?
#
loop_
_entity_poly.entity_id
_entity_poly.type
_entity_poly.pdbx_seq_one_letter_code
_entity_poly.pdbx_strand_id
1 'polypeptide(L)'
;MRTALASLAALALSACASTPAPEAPTASGLAAEAPDTMQWLYGSGEAAGASIQAWRGLTDYAIARSRERKVPTSVPMGIGGQVAPAQSCALGDSWKPLAVVFDVDETVLLNLGYEYWAADTGNSYSRDTWKRWEETGASYVKPVPGAVTGLRRLREAGITPVFNTNRQYSVEGAARAISGAGLGETVHRDTLYLRGDDGTTASGKDGRRALIADRYCVIALAGDNLGDFADVFNDEKVSPAQRRELAARGDLAQLWGNGWFVLPNPVYGDSLKGTVGEVFPEGTRWTPETAPADAPAIMNEGN
;
A
#
# COMPACT_ATOMS: atom_id res chain seq x y z
N MET A 1 3.55 -98.96 -1.57
CA MET A 1 2.43 -98.13 -2.11
C MET A 1 2.42 -96.87 -1.31
N ARG A 2 2.84 -95.76 -1.92
CA ARG A 2 2.89 -94.40 -1.32
C ARG A 2 2.01 -93.50 -2.19
N THR A 3 0.92 -93.03 -1.61
CA THR A 3 -0.01 -92.10 -2.22
C THR A 3 0.49 -90.66 -1.96
N ALA A 4 0.71 -89.91 -3.05
CA ALA A 4 1.06 -88.48 -3.00
C ALA A 4 -0.22 -87.67 -3.02
N LEU A 5 -0.39 -86.80 -2.02
CA LEU A 5 -1.40 -85.69 -2.07
C LEU A 5 -0.81 -84.47 -2.73
N ALA A 6 -1.48 -83.98 -3.75
CA ALA A 6 -1.18 -82.74 -4.38
C ALA A 6 -2.03 -81.61 -3.76
N SER A 7 -1.36 -80.63 -3.16
CA SER A 7 -2.01 -79.42 -2.64
C SER A 7 -2.06 -78.32 -3.73
N LEU A 8 -3.27 -77.91 -4.11
CA LEU A 8 -3.49 -76.70 -4.94
C LEU A 8 -3.40 -75.49 -4.04
N ALA A 9 -2.45 -74.59 -4.33
CA ALA A 9 -2.40 -73.27 -3.77
C ALA A 9 -3.16 -72.29 -4.69
N ALA A 10 -4.23 -71.72 -4.19
CA ALA A 10 -4.96 -70.66 -4.90
C ALA A 10 -4.28 -69.30 -4.63
N LEU A 11 -3.73 -68.69 -5.66
CA LEU A 11 -3.28 -67.27 -5.64
C LEU A 11 -4.49 -66.35 -5.71
N ALA A 12 -4.76 -65.60 -4.62
CA ALA A 12 -5.68 -64.51 -4.62
C ALA A 12 -4.96 -63.25 -5.14
N LEU A 13 -5.32 -62.79 -6.36
CA LEU A 13 -4.90 -61.49 -6.88
C LEU A 13 -5.74 -60.42 -6.16
N SER A 14 -5.10 -59.65 -5.23
CA SER A 14 -5.65 -58.41 -4.70
C SER A 14 -5.51 -57.33 -5.78
N ALA A 15 -6.61 -56.94 -6.38
CA ALA A 15 -6.69 -55.73 -7.21
C ALA A 15 -6.65 -54.51 -6.28
N CYS A 16 -5.52 -53.83 -6.22
CA CYS A 16 -5.44 -52.51 -5.67
C CYS A 16 -6.24 -51.52 -6.56
N ALA A 17 -7.43 -51.13 -6.12
CA ALA A 17 -8.13 -50.01 -6.67
C ALA A 17 -7.34 -48.74 -6.37
N SER A 18 -6.61 -48.20 -7.36
CA SER A 18 -6.00 -46.89 -7.31
C SER A 18 -7.12 -45.85 -7.34
N THR A 19 -7.36 -45.19 -6.19
CA THR A 19 -8.12 -43.95 -6.18
C THR A 19 -7.45 -42.94 -7.12
N PRO A 20 -8.18 -42.32 -8.04
CA PRO A 20 -7.60 -41.28 -8.89
C PRO A 20 -7.09 -40.15 -7.98
N ALA A 21 -5.86 -39.72 -8.20
CA ALA A 21 -5.31 -38.54 -7.56
C ALA A 21 -6.22 -37.34 -7.88
N PRO A 22 -6.43 -36.40 -6.93
CA PRO A 22 -7.16 -35.19 -7.24
C PRO A 22 -6.52 -34.53 -8.45
N GLU A 23 -7.35 -34.27 -9.47
CA GLU A 23 -6.95 -33.55 -10.67
C GLU A 23 -6.29 -32.24 -10.26
N ALA A 24 -5.06 -32.01 -10.67
CA ALA A 24 -4.42 -30.70 -10.49
C ALA A 24 -5.29 -29.65 -11.19
N PRO A 25 -5.46 -28.45 -10.59
CA PRO A 25 -6.26 -27.41 -11.21
C PRO A 25 -5.76 -27.19 -12.64
N THR A 26 -6.69 -27.25 -13.58
CA THR A 26 -6.40 -27.06 -15.01
C THR A 26 -5.73 -25.70 -15.19
N ALA A 27 -4.58 -25.67 -15.83
CA ALA A 27 -3.71 -24.51 -16.03
C ALA A 27 -4.33 -23.39 -16.92
N SER A 28 -5.65 -23.38 -17.14
CA SER A 28 -6.31 -22.45 -18.06
C SER A 28 -6.37 -21.00 -17.53
N GLY A 29 -6.36 -20.78 -16.22
CA GLY A 29 -6.34 -19.43 -15.62
C GLY A 29 -4.98 -18.76 -15.69
N LEU A 30 -3.90 -19.52 -15.50
CA LEU A 30 -2.53 -18.98 -15.45
C LEU A 30 -1.99 -18.50 -16.83
N ALA A 31 -2.66 -18.83 -17.94
CA ALA A 31 -2.31 -18.35 -19.27
C ALA A 31 -3.08 -17.08 -19.68
N ALA A 32 -4.06 -16.64 -18.91
CA ALA A 32 -4.77 -15.38 -19.15
C ALA A 32 -3.88 -14.17 -18.81
N GLU A 33 -4.03 -13.10 -19.58
CA GLU A 33 -3.33 -11.85 -19.29
C GLU A 33 -3.89 -11.23 -18.01
N ALA A 34 -3.00 -10.82 -17.09
CA ALA A 34 -3.39 -10.05 -15.92
C ALA A 34 -3.90 -8.65 -16.35
N PRO A 35 -4.78 -7.99 -15.57
CA PRO A 35 -5.18 -6.61 -15.84
C PRO A 35 -3.96 -5.67 -15.98
N ASP A 36 -4.00 -4.74 -16.93
CA ASP A 36 -2.87 -3.83 -17.24
C ASP A 36 -2.29 -3.13 -16.01
N THR A 37 -3.15 -2.68 -15.12
CA THR A 37 -2.75 -2.01 -13.87
C THR A 37 -2.00 -2.93 -12.92
N MET A 38 -2.37 -4.20 -12.87
CA MET A 38 -1.66 -5.22 -12.08
C MET A 38 -0.36 -5.64 -12.75
N GLN A 39 -0.32 -5.77 -14.08
CA GLN A 39 0.93 -5.99 -14.82
C GLN A 39 1.92 -4.87 -14.54
N TRP A 40 1.44 -3.61 -14.54
CA TRP A 40 2.29 -2.47 -14.27
C TRP A 40 2.83 -2.48 -12.84
N LEU A 41 1.97 -2.61 -11.81
CA LEU A 41 2.40 -2.49 -10.41
C LEU A 41 3.22 -3.70 -9.95
N TYR A 42 2.75 -4.91 -10.24
CA TYR A 42 3.33 -6.14 -9.68
C TYR A 42 4.36 -6.81 -10.58
N GLY A 43 4.37 -6.49 -11.88
CA GLY A 43 5.20 -7.15 -12.88
C GLY A 43 6.26 -6.27 -13.54
N SER A 44 6.11 -4.93 -13.52
CA SER A 44 6.99 -4.07 -14.32
C SER A 44 8.25 -3.60 -13.59
N GLY A 45 9.30 -3.36 -14.36
CA GLY A 45 10.52 -2.71 -13.88
C GLY A 45 10.30 -1.23 -13.56
N GLU A 46 9.35 -0.58 -14.25
CA GLU A 46 8.98 0.81 -14.07
C GLU A 46 8.40 1.06 -12.67
N ALA A 47 7.47 0.21 -12.23
CA ALA A 47 6.91 0.28 -10.89
C ALA A 47 7.98 0.04 -9.81
N ALA A 48 8.85 -0.95 -10.01
CA ALA A 48 9.97 -1.20 -9.10
C ALA A 48 10.92 0.01 -9.03
N GLY A 49 11.26 0.61 -10.18
CA GLY A 49 12.09 1.81 -10.26
C GLY A 49 11.46 3.00 -9.55
N ALA A 50 10.18 3.28 -9.79
CA ALA A 50 9.43 4.36 -9.15
C ALA A 50 9.38 4.18 -7.63
N SER A 51 9.07 2.98 -7.16
CA SER A 51 9.04 2.65 -5.73
C SER A 51 10.41 2.84 -5.07
N ILE A 52 11.49 2.36 -5.69
CA ILE A 52 12.85 2.54 -5.18
C ILE A 52 13.22 4.03 -5.09
N GLN A 53 12.83 4.84 -6.09
CA GLN A 53 13.08 6.29 -6.07
C GLN A 53 12.33 6.97 -4.91
N ALA A 54 11.05 6.66 -4.72
CA ALA A 54 10.25 7.19 -3.61
C ALA A 54 10.89 6.80 -2.25
N TRP A 55 11.25 5.54 -2.07
CA TRP A 55 11.89 5.05 -0.84
C TRP A 55 13.26 5.70 -0.58
N ARG A 56 14.07 5.91 -1.62
CA ARG A 56 15.36 6.63 -1.47
C ARG A 56 15.14 8.07 -1.07
N GLY A 57 14.29 8.79 -1.80
CA GLY A 57 13.97 10.19 -1.51
C GLY A 57 13.47 10.38 -0.08
N LEU A 58 12.51 9.55 0.35
CA LEU A 58 11.98 9.55 1.71
C LEU A 58 13.08 9.30 2.75
N THR A 59 13.88 8.26 2.54
CA THR A 59 14.88 7.85 3.52
C THR A 59 15.99 8.90 3.66
N ASP A 60 16.46 9.44 2.54
CA ASP A 60 17.51 10.48 2.52
C ASP A 60 17.00 11.78 3.15
N TYR A 61 15.76 12.18 2.84
CA TYR A 61 15.07 13.31 3.47
C TYR A 61 14.96 13.14 5.00
N ALA A 62 14.39 12.01 5.45
CA ALA A 62 14.17 11.78 6.88
C ALA A 62 15.48 11.72 7.66
N ILE A 63 16.53 11.09 7.12
CA ILE A 63 17.88 11.06 7.73
C ILE A 63 18.49 12.47 7.77
N ALA A 64 18.31 13.28 6.73
CA ALA A 64 18.78 14.67 6.77
C ALA A 64 18.08 15.48 7.86
N ARG A 65 16.73 15.36 7.95
CA ARG A 65 15.93 16.00 9.00
C ARG A 65 16.34 15.57 10.41
N SER A 66 16.64 14.30 10.62
CA SER A 66 17.05 13.78 11.95
C SER A 66 18.36 14.38 12.46
N ARG A 67 19.18 14.95 11.58
CA ARG A 67 20.49 15.56 11.90
C ARG A 67 20.40 17.06 12.16
N GLU A 68 19.26 17.67 11.95
CA GLU A 68 19.07 19.09 12.22
C GLU A 68 19.16 19.38 13.73
N ARG A 69 19.98 20.37 14.10
CA ARG A 69 20.20 20.74 15.51
C ARG A 69 19.08 21.63 16.11
N LYS A 70 18.12 22.06 15.28
CA LYS A 70 16.98 22.86 15.72
C LYS A 70 15.87 21.96 16.20
N VAL A 71 15.03 22.52 17.05
CA VAL A 71 13.80 21.88 17.51
C VAL A 71 13.08 21.22 16.38
N PRO A 72 12.90 19.90 16.44
CA PRO A 72 12.14 19.23 15.41
C PRO A 72 10.69 19.73 15.46
N THR A 73 10.17 20.00 14.28
CA THR A 73 8.73 20.16 14.06
C THR A 73 8.24 19.00 13.23
N SER A 74 6.99 18.60 13.42
CA SER A 74 6.34 17.64 12.54
C SER A 74 6.23 18.22 11.13
N VAL A 75 6.10 17.35 10.13
CA VAL A 75 5.61 17.74 8.81
C VAL A 75 4.12 18.15 8.92
N PRO A 76 3.61 19.09 8.09
CA PRO A 76 2.17 19.29 7.95
C PRO A 76 1.49 17.96 7.59
N MET A 77 0.34 17.66 8.18
CA MET A 77 -0.37 16.40 7.97
C MET A 77 -1.87 16.55 8.23
N GLY A 78 -2.66 15.63 7.69
CA GLY A 78 -4.10 15.59 7.94
C GLY A 78 -4.41 15.28 9.40
N ILE A 79 -5.12 16.21 10.04
CA ILE A 79 -5.66 16.08 11.39
C ILE A 79 -7.01 16.80 11.41
N GLY A 80 -8.06 16.09 11.82
CA GLY A 80 -9.39 16.69 11.99
C GLY A 80 -10.03 17.18 10.68
N GLY A 81 -9.80 16.50 9.57
CA GLY A 81 -10.41 16.83 8.27
C GLY A 81 -9.71 17.95 7.50
N GLN A 82 -8.55 18.39 7.92
CA GLN A 82 -7.76 19.43 7.24
C GLN A 82 -6.27 19.12 7.32
N VAL A 83 -5.46 19.77 6.49
CA VAL A 83 -4.00 19.71 6.61
C VAL A 83 -3.57 20.68 7.72
N ALA A 84 -3.25 20.13 8.89
CA ALA A 84 -2.72 20.90 10.00
C ALA A 84 -1.27 21.36 9.71
N PRO A 85 -0.88 22.58 10.10
CA PRO A 85 0.49 23.05 9.93
C PRO A 85 1.47 22.23 10.76
N ALA A 86 2.76 22.35 10.45
CA ALA A 86 3.83 21.76 11.23
C ALA A 86 3.72 22.16 12.71
N GLN A 87 3.82 21.19 13.61
CA GLN A 87 3.66 21.38 15.05
C GLN A 87 5.00 21.18 15.76
N SER A 88 5.19 21.86 16.89
CA SER A 88 6.35 21.63 17.75
C SER A 88 6.36 20.20 18.30
N CYS A 89 7.52 19.58 18.26
CA CYS A 89 7.76 18.26 18.84
C CYS A 89 8.31 18.32 20.26
N ALA A 90 8.26 19.49 20.91
CA ALA A 90 8.68 19.67 22.29
C ALA A 90 7.84 18.82 23.27
N LEU A 91 8.49 18.23 24.26
CA LEU A 91 7.88 17.45 25.33
C LEU A 91 8.53 17.86 26.65
N GLY A 92 8.06 18.98 27.23
CA GLY A 92 8.73 19.61 28.36
C GLY A 92 10.17 20.01 28.00
N ASP A 93 11.14 19.53 28.78
CA ASP A 93 12.58 19.76 28.54
C ASP A 93 13.20 18.77 27.53
N SER A 94 12.40 17.92 26.89
CA SER A 94 12.84 16.91 25.93
C SER A 94 12.06 17.01 24.60
N TRP A 95 12.28 16.06 23.70
CA TRP A 95 11.64 15.98 22.39
C TRP A 95 10.96 14.64 22.22
N LYS A 96 9.81 14.64 21.51
CA LYS A 96 9.18 13.40 21.04
C LYS A 96 10.17 12.65 20.15
N PRO A 97 10.20 11.29 20.21
CA PRO A 97 11.00 10.50 19.29
C PRO A 97 10.62 10.79 17.83
N LEU A 98 11.62 10.83 16.94
CA LEU A 98 11.38 11.04 15.51
C LEU A 98 10.72 9.81 14.90
N ALA A 99 9.71 10.04 14.05
CA ALA A 99 9.05 8.98 13.32
C ALA A 99 8.76 9.35 11.86
N VAL A 100 8.67 8.32 11.02
CA VAL A 100 8.05 8.37 9.70
C VAL A 100 6.81 7.50 9.75
N VAL A 101 5.68 8.03 9.29
CA VAL A 101 4.41 7.30 9.22
C VAL A 101 4.21 6.73 7.83
N PHE A 102 3.89 5.45 7.77
CA PHE A 102 3.66 4.69 6.55
C PHE A 102 2.24 4.16 6.50
N ASP A 103 1.59 4.22 5.35
CA ASP A 103 0.59 3.22 5.04
C ASP A 103 1.23 1.83 4.87
N VAL A 104 0.42 0.78 4.78
CA VAL A 104 0.93 -0.60 4.71
C VAL A 104 0.75 -1.19 3.32
N ASP A 105 -0.50 -1.26 2.85
CA ASP A 105 -0.87 -1.96 1.63
C ASP A 105 -0.43 -1.16 0.39
N GLU A 106 0.32 -1.76 -0.51
CA GLU A 106 0.98 -1.15 -1.69
C GLU A 106 1.95 0.01 -1.37
N THR A 107 2.19 0.25 -0.09
CA THR A 107 3.18 1.24 0.40
C THR A 107 4.44 0.56 0.93
N VAL A 108 4.30 -0.38 1.87
CA VAL A 108 5.42 -1.19 2.40
C VAL A 108 5.30 -2.66 1.99
N LEU A 109 4.08 -3.15 1.77
CA LEU A 109 3.74 -4.50 1.33
C LEU A 109 3.02 -4.48 -0.01
N LEU A 110 3.29 -5.46 -0.87
CA LEU A 110 2.48 -5.81 -2.02
C LEU A 110 1.58 -6.99 -1.66
N ASN A 111 0.27 -6.87 -1.86
CA ASN A 111 -0.73 -7.90 -1.55
C ASN A 111 -0.83 -8.98 -2.63
N LEU A 112 0.29 -9.49 -3.12
CA LEU A 112 0.37 -10.38 -4.29
C LEU A 112 -0.58 -11.58 -4.24
N GLY A 113 -0.76 -12.20 -3.08
CA GLY A 113 -1.66 -13.34 -2.96
C GLY A 113 -3.14 -12.97 -3.10
N TYR A 114 -3.53 -11.80 -2.60
CA TYR A 114 -4.90 -11.30 -2.76
C TYR A 114 -5.18 -10.88 -4.19
N GLU A 115 -4.27 -10.14 -4.78
CA GLU A 115 -4.39 -9.63 -6.14
C GLU A 115 -4.29 -10.76 -7.18
N TYR A 116 -3.48 -11.80 -6.92
CA TYR A 116 -3.51 -13.04 -7.71
C TYR A 116 -4.91 -13.66 -7.69
N TRP A 117 -5.51 -13.85 -6.52
CA TRP A 117 -6.86 -14.40 -6.41
C TRP A 117 -7.88 -13.54 -7.16
N ALA A 118 -7.81 -12.23 -7.04
CA ALA A 118 -8.72 -11.31 -7.73
C ALA A 118 -8.57 -11.42 -9.27
N ALA A 119 -7.34 -11.44 -9.77
CA ALA A 119 -7.05 -11.56 -11.20
C ALA A 119 -7.47 -12.92 -11.77
N ASP A 120 -7.16 -14.01 -11.07
CA ASP A 120 -7.45 -15.39 -11.52
C ASP A 120 -8.95 -15.70 -11.56
N THR A 121 -9.70 -15.14 -10.62
CA THR A 121 -11.13 -15.41 -10.49
C THR A 121 -12.03 -14.33 -11.10
N GLY A 122 -11.48 -13.17 -11.48
CA GLY A 122 -12.25 -12.00 -11.92
C GLY A 122 -13.10 -11.36 -10.79
N ASN A 123 -12.83 -11.71 -9.53
CA ASN A 123 -13.58 -11.16 -8.40
C ASN A 123 -13.03 -9.79 -8.00
N SER A 124 -13.92 -8.95 -7.50
CA SER A 124 -13.58 -7.67 -6.89
C SER A 124 -13.49 -7.78 -5.37
N TYR A 125 -13.00 -6.71 -4.74
CA TYR A 125 -12.97 -6.56 -3.29
C TYR A 125 -14.34 -6.86 -2.65
N SER A 126 -14.32 -7.68 -1.60
CA SER A 126 -15.41 -7.79 -0.65
C SER A 126 -14.88 -7.76 0.79
N ARG A 127 -15.74 -7.31 1.71
CA ARG A 127 -15.36 -7.25 3.14
C ARG A 127 -14.96 -8.62 3.69
N ASP A 128 -15.67 -9.67 3.31
CA ASP A 128 -15.44 -11.02 3.84
C ASP A 128 -14.17 -11.64 3.29
N THR A 129 -13.88 -11.45 2.01
CA THR A 129 -12.61 -11.93 1.41
C THR A 129 -11.42 -11.16 1.96
N TRP A 130 -11.55 -9.84 2.16
CA TRP A 130 -10.49 -9.04 2.76
C TRP A 130 -10.22 -9.43 4.22
N LYS A 131 -11.29 -9.66 5.00
CA LYS A 131 -11.15 -10.17 6.37
C LYS A 131 -10.35 -11.49 6.40
N ARG A 132 -10.72 -12.42 5.53
CA ARG A 132 -10.00 -13.69 5.44
C ARG A 132 -8.55 -13.51 4.99
N TRP A 133 -8.30 -12.58 4.08
CA TRP A 133 -6.95 -12.21 3.67
C TRP A 133 -6.11 -11.69 4.84
N GLU A 134 -6.62 -10.74 5.62
CA GLU A 134 -5.92 -10.24 6.81
C GLU A 134 -5.61 -11.36 7.83
N GLU A 135 -6.50 -12.33 7.99
CA GLU A 135 -6.34 -13.43 8.93
C GLU A 135 -5.34 -14.50 8.45
N THR A 136 -5.26 -14.76 7.14
CA THR A 136 -4.59 -15.94 6.58
C THR A 136 -3.51 -15.63 5.53
N GLY A 137 -3.46 -14.43 4.98
CA GLY A 137 -2.63 -14.08 3.82
C GLY A 137 -1.21 -13.61 4.13
N ALA A 138 -0.81 -13.54 5.40
CA ALA A 138 0.46 -12.94 5.83
C ALA A 138 1.72 -13.51 5.15
N SER A 139 1.71 -14.77 4.71
CA SER A 139 2.85 -15.39 4.01
C SER A 139 2.85 -15.16 2.49
N TYR A 140 1.79 -14.56 1.95
CA TYR A 140 1.61 -14.33 0.51
C TYR A 140 1.81 -12.87 0.10
N VAL A 141 2.29 -12.04 1.01
CA VAL A 141 2.73 -10.67 0.73
C VAL A 141 4.21 -10.64 0.32
N LYS A 142 4.62 -9.55 -0.34
CA LYS A 142 6.04 -9.25 -0.59
C LYS A 142 6.33 -7.80 -0.19
N PRO A 143 7.55 -7.47 0.21
CA PRO A 143 7.89 -6.08 0.46
C PRO A 143 7.88 -5.28 -0.85
N VAL A 144 7.42 -4.03 -0.78
CA VAL A 144 7.58 -3.08 -1.89
C VAL A 144 9.08 -2.88 -2.18
N PRO A 145 9.50 -2.82 -3.46
CA PRO A 145 10.88 -2.56 -3.81
C PRO A 145 11.44 -1.29 -3.15
N GLY A 146 12.50 -1.42 -2.37
CA GLY A 146 13.09 -0.33 -1.59
C GLY A 146 12.70 -0.32 -0.11
N ALA A 147 11.55 -0.88 0.28
CA ALA A 147 11.01 -0.81 1.63
C ALA A 147 11.94 -1.41 2.71
N VAL A 148 12.43 -2.64 2.52
CA VAL A 148 13.30 -3.31 3.49
C VAL A 148 14.56 -2.47 3.77
N THR A 149 15.22 -2.00 2.71
CA THR A 149 16.43 -1.18 2.84
C THR A 149 16.11 0.18 3.48
N GLY A 150 15.01 0.81 3.05
CA GLY A 150 14.59 2.11 3.60
C GLY A 150 14.29 2.03 5.09
N LEU A 151 13.46 1.08 5.52
CA LEU A 151 13.10 0.91 6.93
C LEU A 151 14.31 0.56 7.81
N ARG A 152 15.22 -0.26 7.31
CA ARG A 152 16.47 -0.55 8.02
C ARG A 152 17.31 0.73 8.23
N ARG A 153 17.51 1.54 7.17
CA ARG A 153 18.26 2.80 7.24
C ARG A 153 17.62 3.81 8.19
N LEU A 154 16.29 3.91 8.22
CA LEU A 154 15.59 4.78 9.17
C LEU A 154 15.86 4.36 10.61
N ARG A 155 15.74 3.06 10.94
CA ARG A 155 16.04 2.54 12.28
C ARG A 155 17.49 2.77 12.69
N GLU A 156 18.43 2.54 11.78
CA GLU A 156 19.87 2.81 11.99
C GLU A 156 20.14 4.30 12.29
N ALA A 157 19.29 5.19 11.77
CA ALA A 157 19.35 6.63 12.04
C ALA A 157 18.57 7.07 13.29
N GLY A 158 18.01 6.13 14.06
CA GLY A 158 17.19 6.42 15.26
C GLY A 158 15.80 6.95 14.95
N ILE A 159 15.28 6.73 13.73
CA ILE A 159 13.94 7.15 13.31
C ILE A 159 13.01 5.94 13.39
N THR A 160 11.88 6.09 14.08
CA THR A 160 10.88 5.03 14.28
C THR A 160 9.94 4.94 13.07
N PRO A 161 9.87 3.81 12.36
CA PRO A 161 8.78 3.55 11.43
C PRO A 161 7.49 3.28 12.20
N VAL A 162 6.42 4.01 11.86
CA VAL A 162 5.07 3.81 12.41
C VAL A 162 4.14 3.49 11.26
N PHE A 163 3.39 2.40 11.37
CA PHE A 163 2.46 1.93 10.35
C PHE A 163 1.03 2.35 10.70
N ASN A 164 0.33 2.98 9.76
CA ASN A 164 -1.04 3.48 9.88
C ASN A 164 -1.91 2.93 8.75
N THR A 165 -2.50 1.77 8.95
CA THR A 165 -3.20 1.00 7.91
C THR A 165 -4.71 1.00 8.07
N ASN A 166 -5.44 0.78 6.98
CA ASN A 166 -6.87 0.51 7.00
C ASN A 166 -7.22 -0.97 7.21
N ARG A 167 -6.25 -1.85 7.42
CA ARG A 167 -6.50 -3.17 7.98
C ARG A 167 -7.22 -3.05 9.32
N GLN A 168 -8.17 -3.96 9.61
CA GLN A 168 -9.02 -3.83 10.80
C GLN A 168 -9.41 -5.15 11.45
N TYR A 169 -9.22 -6.28 10.77
CA TYR A 169 -9.78 -7.55 11.22
C TYR A 169 -8.79 -8.41 12.00
N SER A 170 -7.48 -8.22 11.79
CA SER A 170 -6.47 -9.00 12.49
C SER A 170 -5.20 -8.18 12.77
N VAL A 171 -5.02 -7.79 14.02
CA VAL A 171 -3.78 -7.17 14.50
C VAL A 171 -2.59 -8.09 14.28
N GLU A 172 -2.74 -9.37 14.67
CA GLU A 172 -1.71 -10.40 14.54
C GLU A 172 -1.41 -10.70 13.06
N GLY A 173 -2.44 -10.66 12.20
CA GLY A 173 -2.29 -10.84 10.76
C GLY A 173 -1.49 -9.70 10.12
N ALA A 174 -1.80 -8.47 10.48
CA ALA A 174 -1.07 -7.29 10.03
C ALA A 174 0.40 -7.31 10.52
N ALA A 175 0.61 -7.59 11.79
CA ALA A 175 1.95 -7.69 12.38
C ALA A 175 2.79 -8.80 11.70
N ARG A 176 2.20 -10.00 11.51
CA ARG A 176 2.89 -11.11 10.81
C ARG A 176 3.19 -10.79 9.35
N ALA A 177 2.31 -10.08 8.64
CA ALA A 177 2.57 -9.69 7.27
C ALA A 177 3.78 -8.73 7.18
N ILE A 178 3.85 -7.76 8.08
CA ILE A 178 4.96 -6.79 8.14
C ILE A 178 6.26 -7.51 8.53
N SER A 179 6.28 -8.26 9.63
CA SER A 179 7.51 -8.92 10.10
C SER A 179 7.96 -10.03 9.16
N GLY A 180 7.03 -10.83 8.63
CA GLY A 180 7.31 -11.90 7.66
C GLY A 180 7.87 -11.41 6.33
N ALA A 181 7.56 -10.18 5.93
CA ALA A 181 8.15 -9.52 4.76
C ALA A 181 9.54 -8.89 5.06
N GLY A 182 10.09 -9.05 6.26
CA GLY A 182 11.38 -8.49 6.67
C GLY A 182 11.36 -6.98 6.96
N LEU A 183 10.18 -6.43 7.24
CA LEU A 183 10.01 -5.00 7.51
C LEU A 183 10.17 -4.64 8.99
N GLY A 184 10.36 -5.64 9.86
CA GLY A 184 10.61 -5.53 11.30
C GLY A 184 9.37 -5.76 12.16
N GLU A 185 9.58 -5.84 13.46
CA GLU A 185 8.51 -6.06 14.44
C GLU A 185 7.71 -4.77 14.68
N THR A 186 6.45 -4.95 15.07
CA THR A 186 5.52 -3.87 15.37
C THR A 186 4.85 -4.07 16.73
N VAL A 187 4.39 -2.98 17.32
CA VAL A 187 3.63 -2.97 18.58
C VAL A 187 2.31 -2.25 18.32
N HIS A 188 1.19 -2.94 18.55
CA HIS A 188 -0.15 -2.38 18.35
C HIS A 188 -0.35 -1.13 19.24
N ARG A 189 -0.94 -0.09 18.65
CA ARG A 189 -1.15 1.24 19.25
C ARG A 189 0.12 1.94 19.73
N ASP A 190 1.25 1.55 19.14
CA ASP A 190 2.52 2.24 19.28
C ASP A 190 3.17 2.44 17.91
N THR A 191 3.67 1.37 17.29
CA THR A 191 4.25 1.41 15.96
C THR A 191 3.35 0.79 14.87
N LEU A 192 2.16 0.29 15.23
CA LEU A 192 1.13 -0.21 14.33
C LEU A 192 -0.25 0.28 14.77
N TYR A 193 -0.90 1.04 13.89
CA TYR A 193 -2.27 1.55 14.08
C TYR A 193 -3.17 1.00 12.98
N LEU A 194 -4.27 0.37 13.40
CA LEU A 194 -5.29 -0.20 12.52
C LEU A 194 -6.54 0.70 12.48
N ARG A 195 -7.34 0.53 11.45
CA ARG A 195 -8.67 1.15 11.40
C ARG A 195 -9.48 0.75 12.63
N GLY A 196 -10.04 1.74 13.32
CA GLY A 196 -10.75 1.56 14.58
C GLY A 196 -9.96 1.99 15.82
N ASP A 197 -8.64 2.11 15.74
CA ASP A 197 -7.80 2.47 16.90
C ASP A 197 -8.03 3.90 17.42
N ASP A 198 -8.57 4.77 16.58
CA ASP A 198 -9.01 6.13 16.93
C ASP A 198 -10.44 6.19 17.48
N GLY A 199 -11.08 5.03 17.68
CA GLY A 199 -12.45 4.93 18.18
C GLY A 199 -13.52 5.13 17.10
N THR A 200 -13.14 5.28 15.83
CA THR A 200 -14.08 5.39 14.71
C THR A 200 -14.03 4.17 13.80
N THR A 201 -15.10 3.91 13.05
CA THR A 201 -15.12 2.88 12.01
C THR A 201 -14.88 3.46 10.61
N ALA A 202 -14.65 4.76 10.50
CA ALA A 202 -14.36 5.43 9.25
C ALA A 202 -13.03 4.96 8.65
N SER A 203 -12.88 5.06 7.33
CA SER A 203 -11.63 4.72 6.63
C SER A 203 -10.60 5.84 6.68
N GLY A 204 -10.99 7.04 7.09
CA GLY A 204 -10.07 8.16 7.29
C GLY A 204 -8.94 7.82 8.24
N LYS A 205 -7.81 8.48 8.07
CA LYS A 205 -6.59 8.24 8.86
C LYS A 205 -6.20 9.41 9.76
N ASP A 206 -6.92 10.55 9.67
CA ASP A 206 -6.61 11.76 10.44
C ASP A 206 -6.61 11.52 11.95
N GLY A 207 -7.60 10.78 12.47
CA GLY A 207 -7.68 10.46 13.89
C GLY A 207 -6.47 9.66 14.38
N ARG A 208 -6.06 8.66 13.61
CA ARG A 208 -4.87 7.84 13.93
C ARG A 208 -3.58 8.64 13.80
N ARG A 209 -3.48 9.54 12.79
CA ARG A 209 -2.34 10.47 12.67
C ARG A 209 -2.23 11.40 13.89
N ALA A 210 -3.36 11.88 14.42
CA ALA A 210 -3.36 12.65 15.66
C ALA A 210 -2.79 11.85 16.84
N LEU A 211 -3.25 10.60 17.05
CA LEU A 211 -2.72 9.72 18.11
C LEU A 211 -1.22 9.46 17.95
N ILE A 212 -0.75 9.30 16.73
CA ILE A 212 0.69 9.13 16.44
C ILE A 212 1.46 10.41 16.73
N ALA A 213 0.92 11.57 16.30
CA ALA A 213 1.55 12.89 16.53
C ALA A 213 1.63 13.26 18.01
N ASP A 214 0.73 12.75 18.85
CA ASP A 214 0.81 12.93 20.31
C ASP A 214 2.03 12.24 20.92
N ARG A 215 2.49 11.15 20.33
CA ARG A 215 3.61 10.32 20.82
C ARG A 215 4.93 10.59 20.11
N TYR A 216 4.88 10.88 18.82
CA TYR A 216 6.04 11.00 17.95
C TYR A 216 6.13 12.38 17.29
N CYS A 217 7.35 12.78 16.99
CA CYS A 217 7.64 13.85 16.04
C CYS A 217 7.62 13.27 14.64
N VAL A 218 6.50 13.41 13.94
CA VAL A 218 6.34 12.87 12.59
C VAL A 218 7.05 13.77 11.58
N ILE A 219 8.20 13.34 11.07
CA ILE A 219 9.04 14.12 10.16
C ILE A 219 8.80 13.82 8.68
N ALA A 220 8.12 12.72 8.35
CA ALA A 220 7.67 12.40 6.99
C ALA A 220 6.48 11.44 7.01
N LEU A 221 5.74 11.44 5.89
CA LEU A 221 4.63 10.53 5.60
C LEU A 221 4.90 9.81 4.28
N ALA A 222 4.48 8.55 4.17
CA ALA A 222 4.47 7.79 2.93
C ALA A 222 3.18 6.98 2.79
N GLY A 223 2.66 6.93 1.58
CA GLY A 223 1.46 6.19 1.23
C GLY A 223 1.28 6.11 -0.27
N ASP A 224 0.40 5.24 -0.73
CA ASP A 224 0.04 5.08 -2.15
C ASP A 224 -1.27 5.81 -2.49
N ASN A 225 -1.98 6.31 -1.47
CA ASN A 225 -3.20 7.09 -1.61
C ASN A 225 -3.08 8.45 -0.91
N LEU A 226 -3.63 9.52 -1.51
CA LEU A 226 -3.54 10.85 -0.92
C LEU A 226 -4.20 10.97 0.45
N GLY A 227 -5.19 10.10 0.78
CA GLY A 227 -5.76 9.99 2.12
C GLY A 227 -4.75 9.57 3.20
N ASP A 228 -3.61 9.00 2.81
CA ASP A 228 -2.52 8.67 3.72
C ASP A 228 -1.80 9.91 4.27
N PHE A 229 -1.95 11.02 3.59
CA PHE A 229 -1.38 12.33 3.97
C PHE A 229 -2.40 13.22 4.66
N ALA A 230 -3.65 13.26 4.14
CA ALA A 230 -4.77 13.98 4.74
C ALA A 230 -6.12 13.45 4.20
N ASP A 231 -7.09 13.28 5.09
CA ASP A 231 -8.41 12.77 4.73
C ASP A 231 -9.20 13.68 3.80
N VAL A 232 -8.88 14.98 3.77
CA VAL A 232 -9.48 15.96 2.84
C VAL A 232 -9.34 15.56 1.36
N PHE A 233 -8.33 14.81 0.99
CA PHE A 233 -8.18 14.31 -0.37
C PHE A 233 -9.18 13.23 -0.76
N ASN A 234 -9.75 12.53 0.23
CA ASN A 234 -10.69 11.44 0.03
C ASN A 234 -12.12 11.81 0.46
N ASP A 235 -12.41 13.10 0.65
CA ASP A 235 -13.79 13.56 0.86
C ASP A 235 -14.62 13.22 -0.39
N GLU A 236 -15.76 12.58 -0.20
CA GLU A 236 -16.67 12.14 -1.28
C GLU A 236 -17.17 13.29 -2.17
N LYS A 237 -17.10 14.54 -1.67
CA LYS A 237 -17.49 15.74 -2.41
C LYS A 237 -16.40 16.25 -3.35
N VAL A 238 -15.19 15.74 -3.23
CA VAL A 238 -14.04 16.16 -4.05
C VAL A 238 -14.01 15.35 -5.33
N SER A 239 -14.25 16.02 -6.46
CA SER A 239 -14.15 15.39 -7.79
C SER A 239 -12.69 15.03 -8.13
N PRO A 240 -12.46 14.15 -9.11
CA PRO A 240 -11.10 13.81 -9.57
C PRO A 240 -10.27 15.04 -9.97
N ALA A 241 -10.88 16.01 -10.67
CA ALA A 241 -10.23 17.26 -11.04
C ALA A 241 -9.84 18.10 -9.82
N GLN A 242 -10.79 18.31 -8.90
CA GLN A 242 -10.54 19.06 -7.66
C GLN A 242 -9.48 18.36 -6.77
N ARG A 243 -9.48 17.03 -6.72
CA ARG A 243 -8.47 16.25 -6.01
C ARG A 243 -7.07 16.48 -6.58
N ARG A 244 -6.96 16.52 -7.92
CA ARG A 244 -5.72 16.81 -8.63
C ARG A 244 -5.27 18.27 -8.40
N GLU A 245 -6.18 19.24 -8.50
CA GLU A 245 -5.89 20.65 -8.19
C GLU A 245 -5.44 20.85 -6.76
N LEU A 246 -6.11 20.20 -5.81
CA LEU A 246 -5.74 20.26 -4.39
C LEU A 246 -4.31 19.73 -4.17
N ALA A 247 -3.95 18.61 -4.79
CA ALA A 247 -2.60 18.07 -4.70
C ALA A 247 -1.54 18.97 -5.33
N ALA A 248 -1.90 19.71 -6.39
CA ALA A 248 -1.01 20.64 -7.09
C ALA A 248 -1.02 22.07 -6.50
N ARG A 249 -1.85 22.34 -5.46
CA ARG A 249 -1.91 23.67 -4.83
C ARG A 249 -0.58 24.00 -4.14
N GLY A 250 -0.10 25.24 -4.31
CA GLY A 250 1.25 25.65 -3.96
C GLY A 250 1.73 25.34 -2.52
N ASP A 251 0.83 25.42 -1.53
CA ASP A 251 1.13 25.07 -0.13
C ASP A 251 1.26 23.54 0.10
N LEU A 252 0.56 22.72 -0.69
CA LEU A 252 0.63 21.27 -0.64
C LEU A 252 1.64 20.72 -1.65
N ALA A 253 1.74 21.31 -2.83
CA ALA A 253 2.68 20.89 -3.87
C ALA A 253 4.13 20.83 -3.35
N GLN A 254 4.54 21.80 -2.54
CA GLN A 254 5.89 21.82 -1.94
C GLN A 254 6.17 20.72 -0.92
N LEU A 255 5.16 19.96 -0.49
CA LEU A 255 5.34 18.86 0.45
C LEU A 255 5.72 17.55 -0.26
N TRP A 256 5.37 17.41 -1.54
CA TRP A 256 5.73 16.23 -2.31
C TRP A 256 7.24 16.14 -2.50
N GLY A 257 7.82 15.03 -2.05
CA GLY A 257 9.28 14.86 -2.00
C GLY A 257 9.98 15.64 -0.88
N ASN A 258 9.23 16.42 -0.09
CA ASN A 258 9.73 17.25 1.00
C ASN A 258 8.88 17.04 2.27
N GLY A 259 8.81 15.81 2.73
CA GLY A 259 8.02 15.36 3.88
C GLY A 259 6.87 14.43 3.51
N TRP A 260 6.31 14.53 2.30
CA TRP A 260 5.28 13.63 1.77
C TRP A 260 5.83 12.84 0.59
N PHE A 261 5.70 11.51 0.63
CA PHE A 261 6.27 10.61 -0.38
C PHE A 261 5.21 9.63 -0.86
N VAL A 262 4.67 9.88 -2.06
CA VAL A 262 3.65 9.02 -2.67
C VAL A 262 4.32 7.84 -3.40
N LEU A 263 3.74 6.64 -3.22
CA LEU A 263 4.10 5.43 -3.95
C LEU A 263 3.07 5.15 -5.05
N PRO A 264 3.46 4.45 -6.11
CA PRO A 264 2.54 4.17 -7.21
C PRO A 264 1.53 3.08 -6.81
N ASN A 265 0.24 3.34 -7.06
CA ASN A 265 -0.81 2.31 -7.05
C ASN A 265 -1.85 2.58 -8.14
N PRO A 266 -1.73 1.96 -9.32
CA PRO A 266 -2.71 2.02 -10.39
C PRO A 266 -3.79 0.94 -10.30
N VAL A 267 -3.84 0.13 -9.23
CA VAL A 267 -4.72 -1.05 -9.16
C VAL A 267 -6.06 -0.71 -8.50
N TYR A 268 -6.04 0.06 -7.41
CA TYR A 268 -7.24 0.44 -6.67
C TYR A 268 -7.10 1.78 -5.94
N GLY A 269 -8.18 2.25 -5.35
CA GLY A 269 -8.21 3.45 -4.51
C GLY A 269 -8.87 4.65 -5.17
N ASP A 270 -8.82 5.78 -4.45
CA ASP A 270 -9.50 7.01 -4.87
C ASP A 270 -8.86 7.68 -6.09
N SER A 271 -7.66 7.28 -6.48
CA SER A 271 -6.97 7.72 -7.69
C SER A 271 -7.60 7.20 -8.99
N LEU A 272 -8.41 6.14 -8.91
CA LEU A 272 -9.02 5.46 -10.06
C LEU A 272 -10.50 5.80 -10.23
N LYS A 273 -10.94 6.90 -9.67
CA LYS A 273 -12.29 7.43 -9.87
C LYS A 273 -12.29 8.44 -11.01
N GLY A 274 -13.39 8.53 -11.71
CA GLY A 274 -13.61 9.53 -12.75
C GLY A 274 -14.04 8.93 -14.08
N THR A 275 -14.96 9.65 -14.73
CA THR A 275 -15.38 9.40 -16.12
C THR A 275 -14.32 9.92 -17.09
N VAL A 276 -14.40 9.48 -18.36
CA VAL A 276 -13.53 10.02 -19.43
C VAL A 276 -13.57 11.55 -19.47
N GLY A 277 -14.78 12.16 -19.26
CA GLY A 277 -14.94 13.59 -19.27
C GLY A 277 -14.29 14.31 -18.09
N GLU A 278 -14.17 13.67 -16.93
CA GLU A 278 -13.50 14.23 -15.74
C GLU A 278 -11.98 14.07 -15.80
N VAL A 279 -11.52 12.98 -16.39
CA VAL A 279 -10.07 12.71 -16.56
C VAL A 279 -9.48 13.55 -17.68
N PHE A 280 -10.23 13.76 -18.77
CA PHE A 280 -9.80 14.54 -19.95
C PHE A 280 -10.67 15.80 -20.10
N PRO A 281 -10.21 16.97 -19.61
CA PRO A 281 -10.94 18.24 -19.73
C PRO A 281 -11.26 18.57 -21.18
N GLU A 282 -12.38 19.29 -21.42
CA GLU A 282 -12.91 19.53 -22.75
C GLU A 282 -11.87 20.16 -23.71
N GLY A 283 -11.12 21.16 -23.26
CA GLY A 283 -10.09 21.83 -24.05
C GLY A 283 -8.86 20.99 -24.40
N THR A 284 -8.77 19.76 -23.87
CA THR A 284 -7.63 18.85 -24.16
C THR A 284 -8.03 17.66 -25.02
N ARG A 285 -9.31 17.57 -25.43
CA ARG A 285 -9.83 16.43 -26.20
C ARG A 285 -9.53 16.63 -27.68
N TRP A 286 -8.62 15.82 -28.18
CA TRP A 286 -8.26 15.77 -29.60
C TRP A 286 -8.90 14.54 -30.27
N THR A 287 -9.34 14.73 -31.50
CA THR A 287 -9.73 13.64 -32.41
C THR A 287 -9.03 13.82 -33.77
N PRO A 288 -8.93 12.79 -34.60
CA PRO A 288 -8.35 12.93 -35.95
C PRO A 288 -9.01 13.98 -36.83
N GLU A 289 -10.27 14.33 -36.53
CA GLU A 289 -11.06 15.34 -37.24
C GLU A 289 -10.85 16.75 -36.68
N THR A 290 -10.13 16.92 -35.55
CA THR A 290 -9.89 18.24 -34.94
C THR A 290 -9.01 19.09 -35.88
N ALA A 291 -9.49 20.26 -36.27
CA ALA A 291 -8.76 21.17 -37.17
C ALA A 291 -7.49 21.70 -36.47
N PRO A 292 -6.35 21.85 -37.18
CA PRO A 292 -5.11 22.34 -36.59
C PRO A 292 -5.17 23.74 -35.97
N ALA A 293 -6.11 24.57 -36.46
CA ALA A 293 -6.29 25.96 -35.98
C ALA A 293 -6.89 26.04 -34.55
N ASP A 294 -7.51 24.97 -34.05
CA ASP A 294 -8.23 24.96 -32.77
C ASP A 294 -7.41 24.32 -31.65
N ALA A 295 -6.16 23.93 -31.89
CA ALA A 295 -5.29 23.42 -30.85
C ALA A 295 -4.99 24.52 -29.82
N PRO A 296 -5.38 24.38 -28.55
CA PRO A 296 -5.04 25.35 -27.53
C PRO A 296 -3.52 25.48 -27.40
N ALA A 297 -3.03 26.69 -27.27
CA ALA A 297 -1.62 26.92 -26.98
C ALA A 297 -1.26 26.20 -25.70
N ILE A 298 -0.22 25.37 -25.74
CA ILE A 298 0.33 24.73 -24.55
C ILE A 298 0.76 25.85 -23.62
N MET A 299 -0.01 26.09 -22.55
CA MET A 299 0.41 27.01 -21.51
C MET A 299 1.63 26.36 -20.84
N ASN A 300 2.81 26.88 -21.15
CA ASN A 300 4.00 26.57 -20.37
C ASN A 300 3.72 27.08 -18.97
N GLU A 301 3.58 26.16 -18.02
CA GLU A 301 3.66 26.51 -16.62
C GLU A 301 5.04 27.16 -16.43
N GLY A 302 5.04 28.47 -16.27
CA GLY A 302 6.25 29.22 -15.95
C GLY A 302 6.77 28.72 -14.60
N ASN A 303 8.07 28.47 -14.55
CA ASN A 303 8.87 28.13 -13.37
C ASN A 303 8.56 29.00 -12.16
#